data_d89bf935b5bde6c95b0c4646088c8094
#
_entry.id   d89bf935b5bde6c95b0c4646088c8094
#
_cell.length_a   1.000
_cell.length_b   1.000
_cell.length_c   1.000
_cell.angle_alpha   90.00
_cell.angle_beta   90.00
_cell.angle_gamma   90.00
#
_symmetry.space_group_name_H-M   'P 1'
#
loop_
_entity.id
_entity.type
_entity.pdbx_description
1 polymer ?
#
loop_
_entity_poly.entity_id
_entity_poly.type
_entity_poly.pdbx_seq_one_letter_code
_entity_poly.pdbx_strand_id
1 'polypeptide(L)'
;LSHYRPERLTIVARRPDQAEGLAADLAAHDPDGALRVSSFEEAALSVRTSRLVVNATPLGMAPDRRGQTPWPNPVDFTADHVVYDLVYTPEETRLLREAAAEGATPIGGLDMLVEQAAAAYRQWTDRGMPQAAVYDALRAD
;
A
#
# COMPACT_ATOMS: atom_id res chain seq x y z
N LEU A 1 10.46 -2.82 -1.53
CA LEU A 1 10.01 -3.86 -2.49
C LEU A 1 11.12 -4.29 -3.43
N SER A 2 11.91 -3.38 -4.01
CA SER A 2 13.04 -3.71 -4.91
C SER A 2 14.03 -4.71 -4.31
N HIS A 3 14.25 -4.67 -2.99
CA HIS A 3 15.11 -5.62 -2.27
C HIS A 3 14.66 -7.10 -2.42
N TYR A 4 13.36 -7.34 -2.61
CA TYR A 4 12.79 -8.68 -2.78
C TYR A 4 12.79 -9.17 -4.23
N ARG A 5 13.37 -8.39 -5.17
CA ARG A 5 13.51 -8.71 -6.59
C ARG A 5 12.21 -9.23 -7.23
N PRO A 6 11.15 -8.43 -7.24
CA PRO A 6 9.93 -8.83 -7.93
C PRO A 6 10.20 -8.93 -9.45
N GLU A 7 9.51 -9.81 -10.13
CA GLU A 7 9.57 -9.89 -11.60
C GLU A 7 9.16 -8.56 -12.26
N ARG A 8 8.22 -7.85 -11.62
CA ARG A 8 7.76 -6.54 -12.05
C ARG A 8 7.29 -5.72 -10.86
N LEU A 9 7.70 -4.46 -10.84
CA LEU A 9 7.20 -3.43 -9.92
C LEU A 9 6.67 -2.27 -10.75
N THR A 10 5.34 -2.04 -10.72
CA THR A 10 4.72 -0.95 -11.46
C THR A 10 4.32 0.17 -10.52
N ILE A 11 4.80 1.37 -10.79
CA ILE A 11 4.39 2.60 -10.11
C ILE A 11 3.28 3.24 -10.93
N VAL A 12 2.08 3.33 -10.35
CA VAL A 12 0.95 4.05 -10.94
C VAL A 12 0.79 5.37 -10.19
N ALA A 13 0.88 6.48 -10.89
CA ALA A 13 0.78 7.80 -10.28
C ALA A 13 -0.07 8.75 -11.12
N ARG A 14 -0.75 9.67 -10.41
CA ARG A 14 -1.51 10.75 -11.05
C ARG A 14 -0.60 11.76 -11.79
N ARG A 15 0.65 11.87 -11.36
CA ARG A 15 1.67 12.74 -11.95
C ARG A 15 2.80 11.87 -12.49
N PRO A 16 2.79 11.58 -13.80
CA PRO A 16 3.78 10.69 -14.41
C PRO A 16 5.21 11.18 -14.26
N ASP A 17 5.43 12.49 -14.35
CA ASP A 17 6.75 13.14 -14.18
C ASP A 17 7.39 12.81 -12.83
N GLN A 18 6.60 12.79 -11.76
CA GLN A 18 7.09 12.41 -10.43
C GLN A 18 7.38 10.91 -10.30
N ALA A 19 6.57 10.09 -10.95
CA ALA A 19 6.80 8.65 -10.97
C ALA A 19 8.05 8.29 -11.77
N GLU A 20 8.30 8.99 -12.89
CA GLU A 20 9.52 8.83 -13.68
C GLU A 20 10.75 9.29 -12.90
N GLY A 21 10.67 10.43 -12.19
CA GLY A 21 11.73 10.88 -11.29
C GLY A 21 12.08 9.84 -10.22
N LEU A 22 11.04 9.30 -9.54
CA LEU A 22 11.24 8.23 -8.55
C LEU A 22 11.82 6.96 -9.18
N ALA A 23 11.39 6.58 -10.37
CA ALA A 23 11.91 5.43 -11.08
C ALA A 23 13.40 5.62 -11.44
N ALA A 24 13.79 6.83 -11.86
CA ALA A 24 15.19 7.16 -12.13
C ALA A 24 16.05 7.09 -10.86
N ASP A 25 15.56 7.60 -9.73
CA ASP A 25 16.26 7.52 -8.44
C ASP A 25 16.44 6.07 -7.96
N LEU A 26 15.47 5.20 -8.27
CA LEU A 26 15.50 3.79 -7.91
C LEU A 26 16.26 2.91 -8.91
N ALA A 27 16.65 3.41 -10.06
CA ALA A 27 17.28 2.62 -11.13
C ALA A 27 18.55 1.89 -10.67
N ALA A 28 19.35 2.50 -9.77
CA ALA A 28 20.51 1.86 -9.18
C ALA A 28 20.20 0.63 -8.30
N HIS A 29 18.94 0.51 -7.83
CA HIS A 29 18.43 -0.58 -7.00
C HIS A 29 17.56 -1.56 -7.79
N ASP A 30 17.47 -1.39 -9.10
CA ASP A 30 16.69 -2.21 -10.03
C ASP A 30 17.58 -2.83 -11.13
N PRO A 31 18.55 -3.67 -10.75
CA PRO A 31 19.53 -4.22 -11.70
C PRO A 31 18.89 -5.08 -12.80
N ASP A 32 17.73 -5.65 -12.51
CA ASP A 32 17.00 -6.54 -13.43
C ASP A 32 15.99 -5.77 -14.31
N GLY A 33 15.88 -4.44 -14.13
CA GLY A 33 14.95 -3.60 -14.88
C GLY A 33 13.48 -3.96 -14.68
N ALA A 34 13.11 -4.39 -13.47
CA ALA A 34 11.75 -4.80 -13.13
C ALA A 34 10.78 -3.62 -12.97
N LEU A 35 11.33 -2.42 -12.75
CA LEU A 35 10.54 -1.21 -12.47
C LEU A 35 9.88 -0.67 -13.73
N ARG A 36 8.62 -0.31 -13.61
CA ARG A 36 7.81 0.32 -14.67
C ARG A 36 7.03 1.49 -14.09
N VAL A 37 6.77 2.48 -14.91
CA VAL A 37 5.81 3.55 -14.63
C VAL A 37 4.62 3.36 -15.55
N SER A 38 3.42 3.57 -15.01
CA SER A 38 2.17 3.47 -15.76
C SER A 38 1.26 4.64 -15.39
N SER A 39 0.48 5.10 -16.36
CA SER A 39 -0.57 6.07 -16.13
C SER A 39 -1.78 5.44 -15.42
N PHE A 40 -2.66 6.28 -14.87
CA PHE A 40 -3.94 5.81 -14.33
C PHE A 40 -4.85 5.18 -15.39
N GLU A 41 -4.73 5.60 -16.65
CA GLU A 41 -5.51 5.06 -17.77
C GLU A 41 -5.14 3.60 -18.06
N GLU A 42 -3.86 3.26 -17.86
CA GLU A 42 -3.32 1.92 -18.09
C GLU A 42 -3.31 1.06 -16.82
N ALA A 43 -3.64 1.64 -15.69
CA ALA A 43 -3.52 1.00 -14.38
C ALA A 43 -4.39 -0.27 -14.24
N ALA A 44 -5.52 -0.36 -14.96
CA ALA A 44 -6.35 -1.57 -14.96
C ALA A 44 -5.57 -2.82 -15.41
N LEU A 45 -4.75 -2.67 -16.45
CA LEU A 45 -3.89 -3.77 -16.90
C LEU A 45 -2.83 -4.11 -15.85
N SER A 46 -2.23 -3.09 -15.24
CA SER A 46 -1.23 -3.27 -14.18
C SER A 46 -1.79 -4.02 -12.99
N VAL A 47 -3.01 -3.69 -12.54
CA VAL A 47 -3.69 -4.41 -11.46
C VAL A 47 -3.94 -5.86 -11.85
N ARG A 48 -4.60 -6.13 -12.98
CA ARG A 48 -4.94 -7.49 -13.41
C ARG A 48 -3.74 -8.44 -13.55
N THR A 49 -2.56 -7.88 -13.80
CA THR A 49 -1.32 -8.66 -13.97
C THR A 49 -0.43 -8.67 -12.73
N SER A 50 -0.88 -8.07 -11.62
CA SER A 50 -0.16 -8.02 -10.35
C SER A 50 -0.82 -8.96 -9.34
N ARG A 51 -0.05 -9.55 -8.45
CA ARG A 51 -0.58 -10.30 -7.31
C ARG A 51 -0.73 -9.43 -6.07
N LEU A 52 0.11 -8.41 -5.95
CA LEU A 52 0.09 -7.45 -4.85
C LEU A 52 -0.22 -6.06 -5.38
N VAL A 53 -1.26 -5.44 -4.85
CA VAL A 53 -1.63 -4.05 -5.12
C VAL A 53 -1.49 -3.25 -3.83
N VAL A 54 -0.71 -2.16 -3.86
CA VAL A 54 -0.43 -1.34 -2.68
C VAL A 54 -0.96 0.07 -2.88
N ASN A 55 -1.81 0.54 -1.98
CA ASN A 55 -2.16 1.96 -1.88
C ASN A 55 -1.16 2.68 -0.98
N ALA A 56 -0.28 3.46 -1.58
CA ALA A 56 0.64 4.35 -0.88
C ALA A 56 0.22 5.83 -0.97
N THR A 57 -1.05 6.09 -1.30
CA THR A 57 -1.62 7.44 -1.35
C THR A 57 -2.40 7.74 -0.07
N PRO A 58 -2.69 9.01 0.27
CA PRO A 58 -3.55 9.34 1.41
C PRO A 58 -5.06 9.18 1.11
N LEU A 59 -5.45 8.65 -0.06
CA LEU A 59 -6.86 8.45 -0.39
C LEU A 59 -7.45 7.34 0.49
N GLY A 60 -8.60 7.62 1.08
CA GLY A 60 -9.23 6.75 2.08
C GLY A 60 -8.99 7.18 3.53
N MET A 61 -7.97 8.01 3.80
CA MET A 61 -7.58 8.43 5.16
C MET A 61 -8.59 9.41 5.75
N ALA A 62 -9.01 9.18 6.99
CA ALA A 62 -9.86 10.10 7.74
C ALA A 62 -9.02 11.31 8.25
N PRO A 63 -9.68 12.46 8.51
CA PRO A 63 -11.09 12.75 8.22
C PRO A 63 -11.34 13.17 6.76
N ASP A 64 -10.38 13.84 6.11
CA ASP A 64 -10.59 14.65 4.90
C ASP A 64 -10.80 13.81 3.63
N ARG A 65 -10.28 12.58 3.60
CA ARG A 65 -10.30 11.71 2.42
C ARG A 65 -11.06 10.42 2.64
N ARG A 66 -11.84 10.35 3.72
CA ARG A 66 -12.66 9.18 4.04
C ARG A 66 -13.63 8.85 2.89
N GLY A 67 -13.69 7.58 2.50
CA GLY A 67 -14.55 7.11 1.41
C GLY A 67 -14.00 7.38 0.01
N GLN A 68 -12.88 8.10 -0.13
CA GLN A 68 -12.15 8.17 -1.39
C GLN A 68 -11.37 6.87 -1.61
N THR A 69 -11.09 6.57 -2.88
CA THR A 69 -10.25 5.42 -3.26
C THR A 69 -9.26 5.88 -4.33
N PRO A 70 -8.02 5.36 -4.35
CA PRO A 70 -7.09 5.62 -5.43
C PRO A 70 -7.56 5.03 -6.76
N TRP A 71 -8.55 4.16 -6.71
CA TRP A 71 -9.07 3.46 -7.85
C TRP A 71 -10.51 3.91 -8.14
N PRO A 72 -10.74 4.79 -9.14
CA PRO A 72 -12.05 5.39 -9.38
C PRO A 72 -13.05 4.43 -10.05
N ASN A 73 -12.56 3.39 -10.72
CA ASN A 73 -13.41 2.38 -11.33
C ASN A 73 -13.34 1.07 -10.53
N PRO A 74 -14.45 0.31 -10.43
CA PRO A 74 -14.40 -1.03 -9.88
C PRO A 74 -13.38 -1.83 -10.70
N VAL A 75 -12.27 -2.16 -10.09
CA VAL A 75 -11.30 -3.00 -10.75
C VAL A 75 -11.71 -4.42 -10.52
N ASP A 76 -11.47 -5.24 -11.49
CA ASP A 76 -11.65 -6.67 -11.39
C ASP A 76 -10.58 -7.25 -10.45
N PHE A 77 -10.68 -6.97 -9.15
CA PHE A 77 -9.94 -7.72 -8.15
C PHE A 77 -10.45 -9.16 -8.18
N THR A 78 -9.58 -10.09 -7.87
CA THR A 78 -9.90 -11.51 -7.82
C THR A 78 -9.30 -12.13 -6.56
N ALA A 79 -9.62 -13.39 -6.29
CA ALA A 79 -9.05 -14.13 -5.15
C ALA A 79 -7.51 -14.28 -5.20
N ASP A 80 -6.90 -14.05 -6.35
CA ASP A 80 -5.44 -14.10 -6.52
C ASP A 80 -4.73 -12.80 -6.07
N HIS A 81 -5.50 -11.74 -5.81
CA HIS A 81 -4.95 -10.46 -5.39
C HIS A 81 -4.80 -10.36 -3.88
N VAL A 82 -3.70 -9.75 -3.46
CA VAL A 82 -3.54 -9.17 -2.13
C VAL A 82 -3.58 -7.65 -2.30
N VAL A 83 -4.51 -6.99 -1.60
CA VAL A 83 -4.66 -5.53 -1.65
C VAL A 83 -4.24 -4.96 -0.32
N TYR A 84 -3.13 -4.24 -0.32
CA TYR A 84 -2.53 -3.65 0.86
C TYR A 84 -2.74 -2.14 0.87
N ASP A 85 -3.48 -1.64 1.84
CA ASP A 85 -3.70 -0.20 2.03
C ASP A 85 -2.83 0.31 3.18
N LEU A 86 -1.91 1.24 2.92
CA LEU A 86 -1.08 1.84 3.96
C LEU A 86 -1.84 2.84 4.85
N VAL A 87 -3.08 3.17 4.49
CA VAL A 87 -3.99 3.94 5.34
C VAL A 87 -4.40 3.06 6.53
N TYR A 88 -4.31 3.64 7.73
CA TYR A 88 -4.64 2.95 8.99
C TYR A 88 -5.83 3.57 9.74
N THR A 89 -6.28 4.75 9.33
CA THR A 89 -7.50 5.39 9.85
C THR A 89 -8.37 5.88 8.70
N PRO A 90 -9.55 5.28 8.49
CA PRO A 90 -10.14 4.14 9.23
C PRO A 90 -9.36 2.82 8.99
N GLU A 91 -9.51 1.86 9.90
CA GLU A 91 -8.89 0.53 9.76
C GLU A 91 -9.38 -0.19 8.49
N GLU A 92 -10.67 -0.03 8.15
CA GLU A 92 -11.26 -0.52 6.90
C GLU A 92 -11.58 0.64 5.95
N THR A 93 -10.79 0.78 4.90
CA THR A 93 -11.00 1.78 3.85
C THR A 93 -12.01 1.30 2.79
N ARG A 94 -12.47 2.22 1.95
CA ARG A 94 -13.30 1.86 0.80
C ARG A 94 -12.58 0.88 -0.14
N LEU A 95 -11.29 1.08 -0.38
CA LEU A 95 -10.47 0.20 -1.21
C LEU A 95 -10.49 -1.24 -0.69
N LEU A 96 -10.26 -1.42 0.61
CA LEU A 96 -10.22 -2.74 1.23
C LEU A 96 -11.57 -3.45 1.18
N ARG A 97 -12.67 -2.73 1.42
CA ARG A 97 -14.03 -3.30 1.28
C ARG A 97 -14.35 -3.73 -0.14
N GLU A 98 -14.03 -2.87 -1.12
CA GLU A 98 -14.26 -3.18 -2.54
C GLU A 98 -13.44 -4.39 -2.98
N ALA A 99 -12.18 -4.46 -2.57
CA ALA A 99 -11.30 -5.60 -2.85
C ALA A 99 -11.83 -6.90 -2.22
N ALA A 100 -12.25 -6.85 -0.95
CA ALA A 100 -12.81 -8.01 -0.26
C ALA A 100 -14.11 -8.51 -0.92
N ALA A 101 -14.96 -7.61 -1.41
CA ALA A 101 -16.20 -7.95 -2.10
C ALA A 101 -15.95 -8.76 -3.39
N GLU A 102 -14.81 -8.54 -4.05
CA GLU A 102 -14.36 -9.27 -5.24
C GLU A 102 -13.53 -10.51 -4.91
N GLY A 103 -13.39 -10.85 -3.62
CA GLY A 103 -12.69 -12.05 -3.15
C GLY A 103 -11.19 -11.88 -2.93
N ALA A 104 -10.62 -10.69 -3.13
CA ALA A 104 -9.22 -10.42 -2.83
C ALA A 104 -8.93 -10.45 -1.33
N THR A 105 -7.67 -10.67 -0.97
CA THR A 105 -7.22 -10.61 0.43
C THR A 105 -6.88 -9.17 0.80
N PRO A 106 -7.66 -8.49 1.67
CA PRO A 106 -7.38 -7.14 2.11
C PRO A 106 -6.38 -7.14 3.26
N ILE A 107 -5.43 -6.19 3.25
CA ILE A 107 -4.49 -5.93 4.35
C ILE A 107 -4.52 -4.43 4.65
N GLY A 108 -4.83 -4.07 5.90
CA GLY A 108 -4.83 -2.68 6.38
C GLY A 108 -3.46 -2.20 6.87
N GLY A 109 -3.32 -0.88 6.99
CA GLY A 109 -2.06 -0.25 7.36
C GLY A 109 -1.74 -0.25 8.88
N LEU A 110 -2.67 -0.68 9.74
CA LEU A 110 -2.48 -0.61 11.19
C LEU A 110 -1.28 -1.45 11.66
N ASP A 111 -1.15 -2.67 11.15
CA ASP A 111 -0.03 -3.54 11.52
C ASP A 111 1.31 -2.94 11.11
N MET A 112 1.40 -2.34 9.93
CA MET A 112 2.60 -1.63 9.49
C MET A 112 2.93 -0.46 10.44
N LEU A 113 1.93 0.31 10.85
CA LEU A 113 2.12 1.42 11.79
C LEU A 113 2.71 0.93 13.12
N VAL A 114 2.16 -0.15 13.67
CA VAL A 114 2.60 -0.70 14.95
C VAL A 114 3.99 -1.32 14.83
N GLU A 115 4.26 -2.08 13.78
CA GLU A 115 5.56 -2.72 13.57
C GLU A 115 6.69 -1.72 13.33
N GLN A 116 6.46 -0.65 12.54
CA GLN A 116 7.46 0.39 12.39
C GLN A 116 7.72 1.15 13.70
N ALA A 117 6.67 1.40 14.49
CA ALA A 117 6.81 2.03 15.81
C ALA A 117 7.59 1.13 16.77
N ALA A 118 7.33 -0.18 16.76
CA ALA A 118 8.07 -1.14 17.57
C ALA A 118 9.56 -1.22 17.21
N ALA A 119 9.86 -1.18 15.91
CA ALA A 119 11.24 -1.14 15.43
C ALA A 119 11.96 0.13 15.90
N ALA A 120 11.33 1.30 15.74
CA ALA A 120 11.89 2.57 16.20
C ALA A 120 12.05 2.62 17.73
N TYR A 121 11.05 2.16 18.47
CA TYR A 121 11.10 2.09 19.93
C TYR A 121 12.27 1.24 20.43
N ARG A 122 12.48 0.06 19.82
CA ARG A 122 13.63 -0.80 20.15
C ARG A 122 14.95 -0.11 19.86
N GLN A 123 15.05 0.59 18.72
CA GLN A 123 16.26 1.29 18.33
C GLN A 123 16.63 2.44 19.29
N TRP A 124 15.61 3.13 19.83
CA TRP A 124 15.83 4.26 20.73
C TRP A 124 16.01 3.87 22.21
N THR A 125 15.40 2.75 22.64
CA THR A 125 15.32 2.41 24.06
C THR A 125 16.03 1.11 24.42
N ASP A 126 16.43 0.33 23.42
CA ASP A 126 16.91 -1.05 23.54
C ASP A 126 15.91 -1.99 24.26
N ARG A 127 14.62 -1.66 24.18
CA ARG A 127 13.52 -2.41 24.81
C ARG A 127 12.45 -2.80 23.79
N GLY A 128 11.72 -3.88 24.09
CA GLY A 128 10.53 -4.27 23.33
C GLY A 128 9.36 -3.32 23.62
N MET A 129 8.66 -2.89 22.56
CA MET A 129 7.43 -2.10 22.71
C MET A 129 6.28 -3.04 23.15
N PRO A 130 5.40 -2.62 24.08
CA PRO A 130 4.21 -3.39 24.47
C PRO A 130 3.12 -3.29 23.37
N GLN A 131 3.32 -3.98 22.25
CA GLN A 131 2.48 -3.89 21.06
C GLN A 131 0.99 -4.12 21.35
N ALA A 132 0.65 -5.10 22.20
CA ALA A 132 -0.76 -5.37 22.54
C ALA A 132 -1.46 -4.13 23.12
N ALA A 133 -0.82 -3.44 24.05
CA ALA A 133 -1.39 -2.23 24.64
C ALA A 133 -1.51 -1.08 23.61
N VAL A 134 -0.61 -1.03 22.63
CA VAL A 134 -0.68 -0.04 21.54
C VAL A 134 -1.85 -0.36 20.60
N TYR A 135 -2.05 -1.62 20.23
CA TYR A 135 -3.21 -2.04 19.43
C TYR A 135 -4.53 -1.72 20.14
N ASP A 136 -4.63 -2.05 21.43
CA ASP A 136 -5.82 -1.77 22.22
C ASP A 136 -6.15 -0.27 22.26
N ALA A 137 -5.12 0.57 22.43
CA ALA A 137 -5.29 2.03 22.45
C ALA A 137 -5.72 2.57 21.08
N LEU A 138 -5.14 2.07 19.97
CA LEU A 138 -5.46 2.55 18.62
C LEU A 138 -6.84 2.10 18.12
N ARG A 139 -7.41 1.05 18.70
CA ARG A 139 -8.76 0.56 18.39
C ARG A 139 -9.86 1.13 19.28
N ALA A 140 -9.48 1.81 20.35
CA ALA A 140 -10.43 2.43 21.28
C ALA A 140 -10.92 3.80 20.81
N ASP A 141 -10.28 4.44 19.85
CA ASP A 141 -10.63 5.72 19.22
C ASP A 141 -11.44 5.47 17.91
#